data_123e923bed9e3dbd0485c7c64237a6b2
#
_entry.id   123e923bed9e3dbd0485c7c64237a6b2
#
_cell.length_a   1.000
_cell.length_b   1.000
_cell.length_c   1.000
_cell.angle_alpha   90.00
_cell.angle_beta   90.00
_cell.angle_gamma   90.00
#
_symmetry.space_group_name_H-M   'P 1'
#
loop_
_entity.id
_entity.type
_entity.pdbx_description
1 polymer ?
#
loop_
_entity_poly.entity_id
_entity_poly.type
_entity_poly.pdbx_seq_one_letter_code
_entity_poly.pdbx_strand_id
1 'polypeptide(L)'
;MAPVTRSLALGITLFVACAAHSFVQADDLNDYPTNARVDYVFGCMKANGETQHSLDQCSCSIDIIASILPYDRYVTAETVLRMTEVPGNLGGEFRSTGQAKTAVDDLRRAQAEAEVRCF
;
A
#
# COMPACT_ATOMS: atom_id res chain seq x y z
N MET A 1 34.38 71.37 -23.87
CA MET A 1 34.89 70.11 -23.31
C MET A 1 33.89 69.65 -22.27
N ALA A 2 33.10 68.68 -22.60
CA ALA A 2 32.14 68.11 -21.66
C ALA A 2 32.50 66.65 -21.42
N PRO A 3 32.59 66.14 -20.19
CA PRO A 3 32.82 64.74 -19.91
C PRO A 3 31.53 63.96 -19.98
N VAL A 4 31.56 62.93 -20.77
CA VAL A 4 30.47 61.93 -20.93
C VAL A 4 30.45 61.07 -19.67
N THR A 5 29.39 61.18 -18.88
CA THR A 5 29.08 60.26 -17.76
C THR A 5 28.38 59.00 -18.29
N ARG A 6 29.10 57.91 -18.32
CA ARG A 6 28.55 56.58 -18.58
C ARG A 6 27.79 56.07 -17.35
N SER A 7 26.47 56.03 -17.42
CA SER A 7 25.62 55.33 -16.46
C SER A 7 25.70 53.82 -16.71
N LEU A 8 26.34 53.11 -15.81
CA LEU A 8 26.23 51.65 -15.74
C LEU A 8 24.89 51.30 -15.07
N ALA A 9 23.95 50.81 -15.89
CA ALA A 9 22.74 50.19 -15.35
C ALA A 9 23.09 48.74 -14.96
N LEU A 10 23.18 48.52 -13.66
CA LEU A 10 23.30 47.16 -13.11
C LEU A 10 21.93 46.46 -13.17
N GLY A 11 21.73 45.62 -14.18
CA GLY A 11 20.55 44.76 -14.25
C GLY A 11 20.68 43.59 -13.28
N ILE A 12 19.95 43.70 -12.17
CA ILE A 12 19.78 42.55 -11.26
C ILE A 12 18.74 41.65 -11.84
N THR A 13 19.16 40.58 -12.53
CA THR A 13 18.31 39.47 -12.94
C THR A 13 18.03 38.59 -11.72
N LEU A 14 16.84 38.76 -11.16
CA LEU A 14 16.32 37.90 -10.09
C LEU A 14 15.97 36.53 -10.69
N PHE A 15 16.86 35.55 -10.51
CA PHE A 15 16.62 34.14 -10.83
C PHE A 15 15.67 33.58 -9.77
N VAL A 16 14.38 33.54 -10.08
CA VAL A 16 13.40 32.77 -9.32
C VAL A 16 13.63 31.31 -9.65
N ALA A 17 14.41 30.60 -8.83
CA ALA A 17 14.50 29.16 -8.87
C ALA A 17 13.16 28.59 -8.38
N CYS A 18 12.28 28.21 -9.31
CA CYS A 18 11.14 27.35 -9.03
C CYS A 18 11.69 25.99 -8.61
N ALA A 19 11.83 25.77 -7.31
CA ALA A 19 12.02 24.46 -6.74
C ALA A 19 10.75 23.66 -7.03
N ALA A 20 10.79 22.81 -8.06
CA ALA A 20 9.78 21.80 -8.29
C ALA A 20 9.83 20.84 -7.10
N HIS A 21 8.97 21.09 -6.12
CA HIS A 21 8.72 20.11 -5.07
C HIS A 21 7.96 18.96 -5.72
N SER A 22 8.68 17.90 -6.05
CA SER A 22 8.07 16.61 -6.34
C SER A 22 7.39 16.15 -5.07
N PHE A 23 6.09 16.38 -4.97
CA PHE A 23 5.25 15.69 -4.01
C PHE A 23 5.30 14.22 -4.40
N VAL A 24 6.16 13.46 -3.74
CA VAL A 24 6.02 12.01 -3.71
C VAL A 24 4.69 11.78 -3.03
N GLN A 25 3.69 11.42 -3.79
CA GLN A 25 2.41 10.99 -3.25
C GLN A 25 2.64 9.71 -2.48
N ALA A 26 2.63 9.83 -1.17
CA ALA A 26 2.63 8.71 -0.24
C ALA A 26 1.27 7.99 -0.19
N ASP A 27 0.37 8.30 -1.14
CA ASP A 27 -1.01 7.85 -1.15
C ASP A 27 -1.23 6.43 -1.70
N ASP A 28 -0.20 5.80 -2.30
CA ASP A 28 -0.37 4.46 -2.89
C ASP A 28 -0.15 3.31 -1.89
N LEU A 29 0.38 3.61 -0.73
CA LEU A 29 0.59 2.64 0.35
C LEU A 29 -0.35 3.01 1.51
N ASN A 30 -1.37 2.26 1.72
CA ASN A 30 -2.38 2.41 2.77
C ASN A 30 -3.78 2.86 2.28
N ASP A 31 -4.11 2.47 1.08
CA ASP A 31 -5.37 2.74 0.38
C ASP A 31 -6.53 1.81 0.81
N TYR A 32 -6.33 0.99 1.84
CA TYR A 32 -7.33 0.04 2.32
C TYR A 32 -8.51 0.77 2.97
N PRO A 33 -9.75 0.55 2.50
CA PRO A 33 -10.92 1.10 3.14
C PRO A 33 -11.14 0.48 4.53
N THR A 34 -11.76 1.22 5.42
CA THR A 34 -11.98 0.81 6.81
C THR A 34 -12.70 -0.54 6.91
N ASN A 35 -13.70 -0.78 6.07
CA ASN A 35 -14.43 -2.04 6.08
C ASN A 35 -13.53 -3.25 5.75
N ALA A 36 -12.58 -3.12 4.82
CA ALA A 36 -11.63 -4.19 4.51
C ALA A 36 -10.70 -4.47 5.69
N ARG A 37 -10.25 -3.43 6.39
CA ARG A 37 -9.43 -3.58 7.61
C ARG A 37 -10.20 -4.29 8.71
N VAL A 38 -11.45 -3.88 8.94
CA VAL A 38 -12.32 -4.50 9.95
C VAL A 38 -12.59 -5.96 9.61
N ASP A 39 -12.89 -6.28 8.36
CA ASP A 39 -13.13 -7.66 7.90
C ASP A 39 -11.91 -8.57 8.16
N TYR A 40 -10.70 -8.07 7.83
CA TYR A 40 -9.45 -8.76 8.14
C TYR A 40 -9.27 -9.00 9.64
N VAL A 41 -9.46 -7.96 10.47
CA VAL A 41 -9.29 -8.05 11.92
C VAL A 41 -10.27 -9.08 12.52
N PHE A 42 -11.52 -9.09 12.06
CA PHE A 42 -12.51 -10.09 12.48
C PHE A 42 -12.06 -11.52 12.16
N GLY A 43 -11.60 -11.77 10.93
CA GLY A 43 -11.11 -13.07 10.51
C GLY A 43 -9.88 -13.52 11.31
N CYS A 44 -8.94 -12.60 11.52
CA CYS A 44 -7.73 -12.82 12.29
C CYS A 44 -8.05 -13.15 13.76
N MET A 45 -8.92 -12.40 14.41
CA MET A 45 -9.33 -12.65 15.81
C MET A 45 -10.05 -13.98 15.98
N LYS A 46 -10.82 -14.43 15.00
CA LYS A 46 -11.44 -15.76 15.04
C LYS A 46 -10.39 -16.88 15.08
N ALA A 47 -9.27 -16.70 14.44
CA ALA A 47 -8.17 -17.69 14.44
C ALA A 47 -7.28 -17.60 15.69
N ASN A 48 -7.10 -16.40 16.26
CA ASN A 48 -6.15 -16.13 17.34
C ASN A 48 -6.79 -15.87 18.72
N GLY A 49 -8.13 -15.92 18.78
CA GLY A 49 -8.90 -15.63 20.00
C GLY A 49 -9.47 -14.22 20.03
N GLU A 50 -10.63 -14.07 20.67
CA GLU A 50 -11.37 -12.80 20.75
C GLU A 50 -10.99 -12.02 22.01
N THR A 51 -9.72 -11.64 22.12
CA THR A 51 -9.16 -10.88 23.24
C THR A 51 -8.69 -9.51 22.78
N GLN A 52 -8.49 -8.59 23.75
CA GLN A 52 -7.89 -7.29 23.45
C GLN A 52 -6.47 -7.45 22.86
N HIS A 53 -5.71 -8.37 23.35
CA HIS A 53 -4.37 -8.68 22.84
C HIS A 53 -4.42 -9.11 21.35
N SER A 54 -5.33 -10.03 21.01
CA SER A 54 -5.53 -10.44 19.62
C SER A 54 -6.03 -9.31 18.74
N LEU A 55 -6.88 -8.43 19.27
CA LEU A 55 -7.32 -7.23 18.54
C LEU A 55 -6.12 -6.34 18.18
N ASP A 56 -5.22 -6.09 19.11
CA ASP A 56 -4.04 -5.27 18.91
C ASP A 56 -3.08 -5.91 17.88
N GLN A 57 -2.84 -7.21 17.98
CA GLN A 57 -2.01 -7.97 17.03
C GLN A 57 -2.61 -8.00 15.63
N CYS A 58 -3.90 -8.28 15.50
CA CYS A 58 -4.59 -8.34 14.21
C CYS A 58 -4.69 -6.96 13.53
N SER A 59 -4.86 -5.89 14.32
CA SER A 59 -4.85 -4.51 13.83
C SER A 59 -3.45 -4.12 13.32
N CYS A 60 -2.41 -4.42 14.07
CA CYS A 60 -1.02 -4.27 13.64
C CYS A 60 -0.77 -5.03 12.33
N SER A 61 -1.25 -6.27 12.23
CA SER A 61 -1.05 -7.12 11.05
C SER A 61 -1.62 -6.51 9.77
N ILE A 62 -2.86 -6.04 9.79
CA ILE A 62 -3.44 -5.41 8.60
C ILE A 62 -2.76 -4.09 8.24
N ASP A 63 -2.26 -3.34 9.21
CA ASP A 63 -1.51 -2.11 8.95
C ASP A 63 -0.17 -2.41 8.26
N ILE A 64 0.53 -3.47 8.67
CA ILE A 64 1.75 -3.94 8.00
C ILE A 64 1.45 -4.43 6.59
N ILE A 65 0.41 -5.26 6.41
CA ILE A 65 0.01 -5.75 5.08
C ILE A 65 -0.31 -4.57 4.16
N ALA A 66 -1.10 -3.60 4.61
CA ALA A 66 -1.48 -2.43 3.83
C ALA A 66 -0.29 -1.50 3.50
N SER A 67 0.78 -1.56 4.27
CA SER A 67 2.02 -0.83 3.97
C SER A 67 2.91 -1.49 2.91
N ILE A 68 2.67 -2.76 2.60
CA ILE A 68 3.49 -3.57 1.68
C ILE A 68 2.75 -3.89 0.38
N LEU A 69 1.45 -4.20 0.49
CA LEU A 69 0.63 -4.70 -0.60
C LEU A 69 -0.46 -3.68 -0.95
N PRO A 70 -0.53 -3.15 -2.17
CA PRO A 70 -1.63 -2.28 -2.62
C PRO A 70 -2.99 -2.96 -2.51
N TYR A 71 -4.05 -2.19 -2.24
CA TYR A 71 -5.38 -2.73 -1.98
C TYR A 71 -5.97 -3.55 -3.14
N ASP A 72 -5.74 -3.15 -4.37
CA ASP A 72 -6.19 -3.89 -5.57
C ASP A 72 -5.56 -5.29 -5.63
N ARG A 73 -4.29 -5.43 -5.25
CA ARG A 73 -3.59 -6.72 -5.17
C ARG A 73 -4.12 -7.57 -4.02
N TYR A 74 -4.40 -6.96 -2.88
CA TYR A 74 -5.05 -7.62 -1.75
C TYR A 74 -6.41 -8.19 -2.15
N VAL A 75 -7.28 -7.39 -2.77
CA VAL A 75 -8.62 -7.82 -3.23
C VAL A 75 -8.51 -8.97 -4.22
N THR A 76 -7.56 -8.91 -5.15
CA THR A 76 -7.31 -10.00 -6.11
C THR A 76 -6.94 -11.29 -5.38
N ALA A 77 -6.00 -11.24 -4.44
CA ALA A 77 -5.56 -12.40 -3.67
C ALA A 77 -6.69 -12.99 -2.82
N GLU A 78 -7.44 -12.16 -2.10
CA GLU A 78 -8.61 -12.57 -1.31
C GLU A 78 -9.69 -13.23 -2.19
N THR A 79 -9.95 -12.66 -3.36
CA THR A 79 -10.91 -13.24 -4.32
C THR A 79 -10.47 -14.64 -4.75
N VAL A 80 -9.20 -14.80 -5.08
CA VAL A 80 -8.64 -16.10 -5.46
C VAL A 80 -8.77 -17.11 -4.31
N LEU A 81 -8.43 -16.72 -3.10
CA LEU A 81 -8.53 -17.60 -1.92
C LEU A 81 -9.97 -18.02 -1.66
N ARG A 82 -10.94 -17.10 -1.71
CA ARG A 82 -12.37 -17.42 -1.58
C ARG A 82 -12.87 -18.35 -2.68
N MET A 83 -12.41 -18.18 -3.92
CA MET A 83 -12.74 -19.05 -5.05
C MET A 83 -12.14 -20.45 -4.91
N THR A 84 -11.02 -20.62 -4.20
CA THR A 84 -10.44 -21.95 -3.96
C THR A 84 -11.30 -22.81 -3.02
N GLU A 85 -12.15 -22.18 -2.21
CA GLU A 85 -13.08 -22.86 -1.31
C GLU A 85 -14.37 -23.32 -2.02
N VAL A 86 -14.62 -22.82 -3.26
CA VAL A 86 -15.79 -23.23 -4.05
C VAL A 86 -15.53 -24.60 -4.65
N PRO A 87 -16.37 -25.62 -4.37
CA PRO A 87 -16.22 -26.93 -4.95
C PRO A 87 -16.53 -26.92 -6.46
N GLY A 88 -15.73 -27.66 -7.24
CA GLY A 88 -15.94 -27.86 -8.67
C GLY A 88 -14.84 -27.30 -9.57
N ASN A 89 -15.07 -27.40 -10.91
CA ASN A 89 -14.07 -27.07 -11.94
C ASN A 89 -13.72 -25.57 -12.01
N LEU A 90 -14.63 -24.67 -11.63
CA LEU A 90 -14.40 -23.23 -11.66
C LEU A 90 -13.31 -22.79 -10.67
N GLY A 91 -13.24 -23.39 -9.48
CA GLY A 91 -12.17 -23.12 -8.52
C GLY A 91 -10.79 -23.60 -9.01
N GLY A 92 -10.75 -24.68 -9.80
CA GLY A 92 -9.50 -25.21 -10.37
C GLY A 92 -8.91 -24.33 -11.46
N GLU A 93 -9.74 -23.78 -12.32
CA GLU A 93 -9.32 -22.92 -13.43
C GLU A 93 -8.77 -21.58 -12.95
N PHE A 94 -9.39 -20.99 -11.93
CA PHE A 94 -8.89 -19.76 -11.29
C PHE A 94 -7.52 -19.94 -10.62
N ARG A 95 -7.28 -21.09 -9.99
CA ARG A 95 -5.99 -21.41 -9.34
C ARG A 95 -4.82 -21.54 -10.31
N SER A 96 -5.09 -21.84 -11.59
CA SER A 96 -4.07 -22.10 -12.60
C SER A 96 -3.56 -20.85 -13.32
N THR A 97 -4.19 -19.69 -13.15
CA THR A 97 -3.74 -18.45 -13.81
C THR A 97 -2.51 -17.89 -13.11
N GLY A 98 -1.49 -17.48 -13.88
CA GLY A 98 -0.25 -16.91 -13.32
C GLY A 98 -0.48 -15.67 -12.47
N GLN A 99 -1.46 -14.83 -12.82
CA GLN A 99 -1.82 -13.64 -12.06
C GLN A 99 -2.45 -13.97 -10.70
N ALA A 100 -3.31 -14.98 -10.63
CA ALA A 100 -3.92 -15.46 -9.40
C ALA A 100 -2.85 -15.96 -8.43
N LYS A 101 -1.93 -16.80 -8.94
CA LYS A 101 -0.82 -17.33 -8.13
C LYS A 101 0.07 -16.19 -7.60
N THR A 102 0.47 -15.24 -8.44
CA THR A 102 1.32 -14.12 -8.04
C THR A 102 0.66 -13.26 -6.96
N ALA A 103 -0.64 -12.97 -7.10
CA ALA A 103 -1.38 -12.18 -6.10
C ALA A 103 -1.41 -12.88 -4.73
N VAL A 104 -1.65 -14.19 -4.69
CA VAL A 104 -1.66 -14.98 -3.46
C VAL A 104 -0.26 -15.06 -2.85
N ASP A 105 0.79 -15.22 -3.67
CA ASP A 105 2.18 -15.26 -3.18
C ASP A 105 2.59 -13.90 -2.57
N ASP A 106 2.18 -12.78 -3.17
CA ASP A 106 2.41 -11.44 -2.65
C ASP A 106 1.69 -11.23 -1.32
N LEU A 107 0.43 -11.64 -1.20
CA LEU A 107 -0.33 -11.58 0.05
C LEU A 107 0.34 -12.41 1.15
N ARG A 108 0.74 -13.65 0.85
CA ARG A 108 1.41 -14.53 1.82
C ARG A 108 2.74 -13.94 2.30
N ARG A 109 3.48 -13.25 1.42
CA ARG A 109 4.71 -12.57 1.81
C ARG A 109 4.44 -11.40 2.74
N ALA A 110 3.42 -10.58 2.45
CA ALA A 110 3.00 -9.49 3.32
C ALA A 110 2.50 -10.00 4.68
N GLN A 111 1.75 -11.11 4.71
CA GLN A 111 1.30 -11.76 5.94
C GLN A 111 2.47 -12.30 6.77
N ALA A 112 3.47 -12.91 6.14
CA ALA A 112 4.66 -13.39 6.84
C ALA A 112 5.45 -12.25 7.50
N GLU A 113 5.54 -11.09 6.85
CA GLU A 113 6.15 -9.90 7.44
C GLU A 113 5.33 -9.36 8.62
N ALA A 114 4.02 -9.36 8.50
CA ALA A 114 3.12 -8.98 9.58
C ALA A 114 3.21 -9.93 10.79
N GLU A 115 3.32 -11.24 10.53
CA GLU A 115 3.52 -12.25 11.59
C GLU A 115 4.76 -11.95 12.44
N VAL A 116 5.89 -11.68 11.80
CA VAL A 116 7.15 -11.38 12.49
C VAL A 116 7.09 -10.09 13.31
N ARG A 117 6.29 -9.12 12.89
CA ARG A 117 6.25 -7.80 13.54
C ARG A 117 5.18 -7.66 14.60
N CYS A 118 4.09 -8.42 14.49
CA CYS A 118 2.91 -8.22 15.31
C CYS A 118 2.63 -9.35 16.30
N PHE A 119 3.22 -10.53 16.08
CA PHE A 119 3.05 -11.73 16.91
C PHE A 119 4.35 -12.20 17.53
#